data_ac9fdab1599aae623eb7b333db624598
#
_entry.id   ac9fdab1599aae623eb7b333db624598
#
_cell.length_a   1.000
_cell.length_b   1.000
_cell.length_c   1.000
_cell.angle_alpha   90.00
_cell.angle_beta   90.00
_cell.angle_gamma   90.00
#
_symmetry.space_group_name_H-M   'P 1'
#
loop_
_entity.id
_entity.type
_entity.pdbx_description
1 polymer ?
#
loop_
_entity_poly.entity_id
_entity_poly.type
_entity_poly.pdbx_seq_one_letter_code
_entity_poly.pdbx_strand_id
1 'polypeptide(L)'
;MSTASFSALAPLPSQKLDKRVQIRQRTDVPLGDSDLDSVFSEPVPRWARIQPVGTAAYAEGQQSDHSLTHRIWLRKITGITSAHEVVHGTSVYRVLRSAPLDGGNAFTILEVEQLQ
;
A
#
# COMPACT_ATOMS: atom_id res chain seq x y z
N MET A 1 -5.30 11.53 23.69
CA MET A 1 -5.10 11.39 22.89
C MET A 1 -5.20 10.54 22.20
N SER A 2 -5.45 10.23 21.87
CA SER A 2 -5.36 9.54 21.34
C SER A 2 -5.28 9.15 20.62
N THR A 3 -4.96 8.75 20.74
CA THR A 3 -4.60 8.72 19.66
C THR A 3 -5.12 7.98 18.65
N ALA A 4 -5.39 8.40 17.62
CA ALA A 4 -5.75 7.61 16.52
C ALA A 4 -4.79 6.47 16.34
N SER A 5 -5.25 5.41 15.73
CA SER A 5 -4.43 4.23 15.57
C SER A 5 -3.11 4.50 14.85
N PHE A 6 -3.10 5.42 13.88
CA PHE A 6 -1.87 5.74 13.18
C PHE A 6 -0.87 6.45 14.07
N SER A 7 -1.36 7.27 15.00
CA SER A 7 -0.47 7.87 15.98
C SER A 7 0.17 6.82 16.86
N ALA A 8 -0.58 5.79 17.21
CA ALA A 8 -0.07 4.70 18.01
C ALA A 8 1.00 3.89 17.30
N LEU A 9 1.06 3.98 15.97
CA LEU A 9 2.10 3.32 15.18
C LEU A 9 3.42 4.09 15.21
N ALA A 10 3.44 5.21 15.88
CA ALA A 10 4.57 6.10 16.00
C ALA A 10 4.95 6.79 14.68
N PRO A 11 5.44 7.99 14.73
CA PRO A 11 5.95 8.66 13.54
C PRO A 11 7.16 7.92 13.01
N LEU A 12 7.29 7.91 11.70
CA LEU A 12 8.36 7.20 11.04
C LEU A 12 9.35 8.22 10.46
N PRO A 13 10.58 8.29 10.99
CA PRO A 13 11.58 9.16 10.40
C PRO A 13 11.92 8.70 8.99
N SER A 14 12.29 9.64 8.12
CA SER A 14 12.55 9.31 6.73
C SER A 14 13.70 8.34 6.55
N GLN A 15 14.67 8.31 7.47
CA GLN A 15 15.77 7.35 7.38
C GLN A 15 15.32 5.91 7.62
N LYS A 16 14.09 5.71 8.08
CA LYS A 16 13.52 4.37 8.22
C LYS A 16 12.87 3.87 6.94
N LEU A 17 12.81 4.67 5.91
CA LEU A 17 12.30 4.26 4.60
C LEU A 17 13.45 3.64 3.83
N ASP A 18 13.67 2.36 4.04
CA ASP A 18 14.87 1.67 3.58
C ASP A 18 14.62 0.65 2.46
N LYS A 19 13.38 0.53 2.00
CA LYS A 19 13.04 -0.38 0.90
C LYS A 19 12.74 0.42 -0.36
N ARG A 20 13.37 0.02 -1.46
CA ARG A 20 13.11 0.65 -2.75
C ARG A 20 11.97 -0.07 -3.43
N VAL A 21 10.87 0.63 -3.69
CA VAL A 21 9.67 0.05 -4.27
C VAL A 21 9.30 0.78 -5.56
N GLN A 22 8.46 0.13 -6.36
CA GLN A 22 7.89 0.69 -7.57
C GLN A 22 6.39 0.75 -7.40
N ILE A 23 5.78 1.89 -7.66
CA ILE A 23 4.35 2.06 -7.58
C ILE A 23 3.81 2.14 -9.00
N ARG A 24 2.82 1.31 -9.30
CA ARG A 24 2.23 1.26 -10.63
C ARG A 24 0.72 1.18 -10.53
N GLN A 25 0.04 1.69 -11.55
CA GLN A 25 -1.41 1.57 -11.63
C GLN A 25 -1.76 0.44 -12.59
N ARG A 26 -2.68 -0.40 -12.17
CA ARG A 26 -3.16 -1.51 -12.98
C ARG A 26 -4.45 -1.13 -13.68
N THR A 27 -4.52 -1.45 -14.98
CA THR A 27 -5.73 -1.28 -15.77
C THR A 27 -6.00 -2.59 -16.48
N ASP A 28 -7.21 -3.11 -16.34
CA ASP A 28 -7.61 -4.33 -17.04
C ASP A 28 -8.27 -3.94 -18.36
N VAL A 29 -7.76 -4.51 -19.45
CA VAL A 29 -8.22 -4.19 -20.80
C VAL A 29 -8.89 -5.44 -21.37
N PRO A 30 -10.12 -5.34 -21.88
CA PRO A 30 -10.80 -6.49 -22.48
C PRO A 30 -10.05 -6.98 -23.72
N LEU A 31 -9.91 -8.30 -23.82
CA LEU A 31 -9.31 -8.95 -24.99
C LEU A 31 -10.35 -9.61 -25.89
N GLY A 32 -11.64 -9.26 -25.74
CA GLY A 32 -12.72 -9.98 -26.38
C GLY A 32 -13.06 -11.22 -25.56
N ASP A 33 -14.01 -12.01 -25.97
CA ASP A 33 -14.37 -13.33 -25.39
C ASP A 33 -14.22 -13.46 -23.88
N SER A 34 -14.52 -12.41 -23.13
CA SER A 34 -14.49 -12.37 -21.66
C SER A 34 -13.10 -12.38 -21.02
N ASP A 35 -12.03 -12.42 -21.79
CA ASP A 35 -10.69 -12.35 -21.23
C ASP A 35 -10.29 -10.91 -20.97
N LEU A 36 -9.43 -10.74 -19.95
CA LEU A 36 -8.86 -9.45 -19.59
C LEU A 36 -7.35 -9.55 -19.62
N ASP A 37 -6.71 -8.47 -20.03
CA ASP A 37 -5.27 -8.31 -19.93
C ASP A 37 -4.98 -7.18 -18.96
N SER A 38 -3.96 -7.35 -18.14
CA SER A 38 -3.57 -6.32 -17.17
C SER A 38 -2.46 -5.47 -17.76
N VAL A 39 -2.73 -4.19 -17.86
CA VAL A 39 -1.76 -3.20 -18.34
C VAL A 39 -1.35 -2.34 -17.17
N PHE A 40 -0.07 -2.07 -17.04
CA PHE A 40 0.46 -1.29 -15.94
C PHE A 40 1.01 0.03 -16.44
N SER A 41 0.80 1.08 -15.64
CA SER A 41 1.41 2.37 -15.91
C SER A 41 2.92 2.28 -15.72
N GLU A 42 3.63 3.30 -16.18
CA GLU A 42 5.06 3.40 -15.92
C GLU A 42 5.31 3.44 -14.42
N PRO A 43 6.20 2.59 -13.89
CA PRO A 43 6.44 2.54 -12.46
C PRO A 43 7.08 3.81 -11.93
N VAL A 44 6.65 4.22 -10.74
CA VAL A 44 7.20 5.37 -10.04
C VAL A 44 8.00 4.85 -8.86
N PRO A 45 9.33 5.06 -8.85
CA PRO A 45 10.15 4.54 -7.75
C PRO A 45 9.99 5.40 -6.50
N ARG A 46 9.98 4.75 -5.34
CA ARG A 46 9.89 5.41 -4.04
C ARG A 46 10.67 4.63 -3.00
N TRP A 47 11.11 5.32 -1.97
CA TRP A 47 11.63 4.68 -0.76
C TRP A 47 10.46 4.46 0.19
N ALA A 48 10.44 3.30 0.83
CA ALA A 48 9.33 2.90 1.68
C ALA A 48 9.81 2.06 2.85
N ARG A 49 8.95 1.96 3.85
CA ARG A 49 9.08 0.94 4.90
C ARG A 49 7.89 -0.01 4.76
N ILE A 50 8.17 -1.30 4.76
CA ILE A 50 7.16 -2.35 4.64
C ILE A 50 7.13 -3.13 5.93
N GLN A 51 5.95 -3.28 6.52
CA GLN A 51 5.81 -3.96 7.80
C GLN A 51 4.57 -4.85 7.78
N PRO A 52 4.70 -6.12 8.21
CA PRO A 52 3.52 -6.99 8.36
C PRO A 52 2.61 -6.45 9.45
N VAL A 53 1.30 -6.64 9.28
CA VAL A 53 0.35 -6.24 10.31
C VAL A 53 0.35 -7.27 11.44
N GLY A 54 -0.06 -6.83 12.64
CA GLY A 54 -0.22 -7.75 13.76
C GLY A 54 -1.45 -8.63 13.57
N THR A 55 -1.56 -9.65 14.42
CA THR A 55 -2.63 -10.64 14.34
C THR A 55 -4.02 -10.01 14.40
N ALA A 56 -4.21 -9.04 15.29
CA ALA A 56 -5.52 -8.40 15.44
C ALA A 56 -5.91 -7.63 14.17
N ALA A 57 -4.97 -6.89 13.59
CA ALA A 57 -5.23 -6.14 12.37
C ALA A 57 -5.51 -7.08 11.20
N TYR A 58 -4.81 -8.20 11.14
CA TYR A 58 -5.05 -9.20 10.11
C TYR A 58 -6.47 -9.76 10.25
N ALA A 59 -6.89 -10.09 11.46
CA ALA A 59 -8.23 -10.63 11.71
C ALA A 59 -9.32 -9.63 11.32
N GLU A 60 -9.11 -8.35 11.59
CA GLU A 60 -10.04 -7.32 11.15
C GLU A 60 -10.13 -7.26 9.62
N GLY A 61 -8.98 -7.36 8.95
CA GLY A 61 -8.94 -7.36 7.51
C GLY A 61 -9.69 -8.54 6.90
N GLN A 62 -9.73 -9.67 7.58
CA GLN A 62 -10.42 -10.86 7.10
C GLN A 62 -11.95 -10.69 7.11
N GLN A 63 -12.47 -9.71 7.81
CA GLN A 63 -13.91 -9.46 7.84
C GLN A 63 -14.41 -8.65 6.64
N SER A 64 -13.51 -8.19 5.81
CA SER A 64 -13.84 -7.50 4.57
C SER A 64 -13.54 -8.42 3.40
N ASP A 65 -13.80 -7.95 2.17
CA ASP A 65 -13.51 -8.72 0.97
C ASP A 65 -12.03 -8.84 0.67
N HIS A 66 -11.19 -8.13 1.41
CA HIS A 66 -9.75 -8.08 1.17
C HIS A 66 -8.99 -8.37 2.44
N SER A 67 -7.85 -9.02 2.29
CA SER A 67 -7.00 -9.42 3.41
C SER A 67 -5.88 -8.41 3.58
N LEU A 68 -5.97 -7.60 4.62
CA LEU A 68 -4.88 -6.69 4.98
C LEU A 68 -3.70 -7.52 5.50
N THR A 69 -2.57 -7.45 4.82
CA THR A 69 -1.38 -8.21 5.20
C THR A 69 -0.23 -7.33 5.65
N HIS A 70 -0.09 -6.16 5.07
CA HIS A 70 1.05 -5.29 5.33
C HIS A 70 0.62 -3.84 5.35
N ARG A 71 1.45 -2.99 6.00
CA ARG A 71 1.36 -1.54 5.88
C ARG A 71 2.66 -1.04 5.29
N ILE A 72 2.54 -0.05 4.41
CA ILE A 72 3.69 0.53 3.72
C ILE A 72 3.68 2.02 4.00
N TRP A 73 4.79 2.51 4.57
CA TRP A 73 5.00 3.94 4.81
C TRP A 73 5.91 4.49 3.74
N LEU A 74 5.56 5.66 3.23
CA LEU A 74 6.42 6.35 2.27
C LEU A 74 6.22 7.85 2.42
N ARG A 75 7.09 8.62 1.77
CA ARG A 75 6.94 10.06 1.73
C ARG A 75 5.62 10.40 1.06
N LYS A 76 5.05 11.54 1.43
CA LYS A 76 3.74 11.92 0.94
C LYS A 76 3.62 11.72 -0.56
N ILE A 77 2.56 11.05 -0.95
CA ILE A 77 2.18 10.84 -2.33
C ILE A 77 0.66 10.91 -2.40
N THR A 78 0.13 11.49 -3.46
CA THR A 78 -1.31 11.61 -3.64
C THR A 78 -1.75 10.79 -4.84
N GLY A 79 -3.05 10.52 -4.91
CA GLY A 79 -3.63 9.83 -6.05
C GLY A 79 -3.48 8.33 -6.02
N ILE A 80 -3.03 7.75 -4.91
CA ILE A 80 -2.92 6.30 -4.79
C ILE A 80 -4.28 5.73 -4.38
N THR A 81 -4.77 4.79 -5.16
CA THR A 81 -6.08 4.15 -4.94
C THR A 81 -5.92 2.64 -4.96
N SER A 82 -7.05 1.95 -4.83
CA SER A 82 -7.07 0.48 -4.90
C SER A 82 -6.72 -0.05 -6.29
N ALA A 83 -6.60 0.81 -7.29
CA ALA A 83 -6.12 0.41 -8.61
C ALA A 83 -4.61 0.33 -8.68
N HIS A 84 -3.91 0.71 -7.63
CA HIS A 84 -2.46 0.74 -7.62
C HIS A 84 -1.87 -0.50 -6.96
N GLU A 85 -0.65 -0.80 -7.36
CA GLU A 85 0.15 -1.89 -6.77
C GLU A 85 1.52 -1.36 -6.42
N VAL A 86 2.10 -1.94 -5.37
CA VAL A 86 3.47 -1.65 -4.95
C VAL A 86 4.30 -2.91 -5.19
N VAL A 87 5.41 -2.76 -5.89
CA VAL A 87 6.29 -3.87 -6.22
C VAL A 87 7.61 -3.68 -5.49
N HIS A 88 8.02 -4.70 -4.74
CA HIS A 88 9.30 -4.73 -4.06
C HIS A 88 9.99 -6.05 -4.38
N GLY A 89 10.97 -6.00 -5.28
CA GLY A 89 11.61 -7.21 -5.75
C GLY A 89 10.62 -8.11 -6.45
N THR A 90 10.44 -9.32 -5.94
CA THR A 90 9.46 -10.27 -6.46
C THR A 90 8.12 -10.19 -5.75
N SER A 91 8.01 -9.35 -4.72
CA SER A 91 6.77 -9.21 -3.96
C SER A 91 5.88 -8.15 -4.60
N VAL A 92 4.59 -8.46 -4.69
CA VAL A 92 3.59 -7.54 -5.24
C VAL A 92 2.52 -7.33 -4.19
N TYR A 93 2.20 -6.08 -3.91
CA TYR A 93 1.18 -5.70 -2.93
C TYR A 93 0.10 -4.89 -3.63
N ARG A 94 -1.15 -5.28 -3.43
CA ARG A 94 -2.28 -4.47 -3.90
C ARG A 94 -2.63 -3.45 -2.84
N VAL A 95 -2.83 -2.20 -3.24
CA VAL A 95 -3.26 -1.17 -2.32
C VAL A 95 -4.74 -1.35 -2.02
N LEU A 96 -5.08 -1.43 -0.74
CA LEU A 96 -6.47 -1.47 -0.31
C LEU A 96 -6.96 -0.08 0.06
N ARG A 97 -6.10 0.70 0.71
CA ARG A 97 -6.44 2.04 1.16
C ARG A 97 -5.17 2.87 1.34
N SER A 98 -5.29 4.16 1.15
CA SER A 98 -4.19 5.09 1.39
C SER A 98 -4.69 6.24 2.25
N ALA A 99 -3.83 6.73 3.14
CA ALA A 99 -4.17 7.83 4.03
C ALA A 99 -2.91 8.58 4.42
N PRO A 100 -3.02 9.89 4.72
CA PRO A 100 -1.89 10.61 5.30
C PRO A 100 -1.66 10.11 6.73
N LEU A 101 -0.41 9.94 7.10
CA LEU A 101 -0.06 9.54 8.46
C LEU A 101 -0.40 10.69 9.40
N ASP A 102 -1.21 10.43 10.41
CA ASP A 102 -1.68 11.43 11.39
C ASP A 102 -2.33 12.65 10.74
N GLY A 103 -2.86 12.50 9.53
CA GLY A 103 -3.43 13.65 8.83
C GLY A 103 -2.39 14.67 8.39
N GLY A 104 -1.11 14.35 8.50
CA GLY A 104 -0.03 15.28 8.19
C GLY A 104 0.37 15.27 6.73
N ASN A 105 1.40 16.06 6.43
CA ASN A 105 1.87 16.27 5.07
C ASN A 105 3.19 15.58 4.75
N ALA A 106 3.78 14.87 5.70
CA ALA A 106 5.13 14.33 5.52
C ALA A 106 5.12 12.91 4.95
N PHE A 107 4.15 12.10 5.37
CA PHE A 107 4.13 10.69 5.03
C PHE A 107 2.73 10.23 4.62
N THR A 108 2.71 9.20 3.78
CA THR A 108 1.50 8.48 3.41
C THR A 108 1.64 7.05 3.90
N ILE A 109 0.56 6.48 4.41
CA ILE A 109 0.52 5.08 4.79
C ILE A 109 -0.44 4.35 3.85
N LEU A 110 0.01 3.20 3.34
CA LEU A 110 -0.80 2.34 2.48
C LEU A 110 -1.11 1.07 3.24
N GLU A 111 -2.38 0.69 3.26
CA GLU A 111 -2.78 -0.62 3.73
C GLU A 111 -2.92 -1.51 2.51
N VAL A 112 -2.21 -2.65 2.53
CA VAL A 112 -2.03 -3.45 1.33
C VAL A 112 -2.25 -4.92 1.61
N GLU A 113 -2.52 -5.65 0.53
CA GLU A 113 -2.60 -7.11 0.53
C GLU A 113 -1.47 -7.64 -0.33
N GLN A 114 -0.66 -8.53 0.22
CA GLN A 114 0.42 -9.16 -0.54
C GLN A 114 -0.16 -10.20 -1.48
N LEU A 115 0.14 -10.04 -2.77
CA LEU A 115 -0.33 -10.97 -3.80
C LEU A 115 0.74 -12.02 -4.13
N GLN A 116 1.97 -11.64 -4.03
CA GLN A 116 3.11 -12.54 -4.31
C GLN A 116 4.23 -12.26 -3.33
#